data_941f713191fb0b3f0f85fd592eaa3bae
#
_entry.id   941f713191fb0b3f0f85fd592eaa3bae
#
_cell.length_a   1.000
_cell.length_b   1.000
_cell.length_c   1.000
_cell.angle_alpha   90.00
_cell.angle_beta   90.00
_cell.angle_gamma   90.00
#
_symmetry.space_group_name_H-M   'P 1'
#
loop_
_entity.id
_entity.type
_entity.pdbx_description
1 polymer ?
#
loop_
_entity_poly.entity_id
_entity_poly.type
_entity_poly.pdbx_seq_one_letter_code
_entity_poly.pdbx_strand_id
1 'polypeptide(L)'
;RGLGDVYKRQMYIRDQKVTMETRSGNKRVVDTELVHADCFNLSYMDNTFVFMVSTMDFRDAGNVLYEYRLEEFNENWNKTQPGENRIQYHHLAPGNYTLQIRACENGFHSPIRSVRIHVIPPWYLSTGAKIVYILLVICASYLLYTVYRRKKQEEISEMKLQFFINIAHEIRSPLTLILGPLEKLQRMQCEPDVNKMLLTIKYNTGRILNLINQLLDVRKIDKGQMPILCEEVDIRSFVNELLLVFTEQARLKKISLETKFPEKLPTVWIDPNNFDKVLVNLLSNAFKYTPENGVICIEVKTGSNPKSSGLLQKYMEISISDTGKGVNEKELKKIFNRFYQGDGSHTMHSLGFGIGLNLCQLLVKLHHGIIFAENRTDTQGCRFVIHLLSLIHISEPTRQAEIS
;
A
#
# COMPACT_ATOMS: atom_id res chain seq x y z
N ARG A 1 -18.08 -24.40 79.66
CA ARG A 1 -16.90 -23.53 79.39
C ARG A 1 -16.56 -23.73 77.91
N GLY A 2 -16.76 -22.69 77.05
CA GLY A 2 -16.44 -22.77 75.64
C GLY A 2 -14.96 -22.70 75.36
N LEU A 3 -14.49 -23.36 74.28
CA LEU A 3 -13.15 -23.19 73.71
C LEU A 3 -12.96 -21.72 73.36
N GLY A 4 -11.78 -21.19 73.75
CA GLY A 4 -11.40 -19.81 73.41
C GLY A 4 -11.27 -19.62 71.88
N ASP A 5 -11.17 -18.36 71.43
CA ASP A 5 -10.98 -18.00 70.02
C ASP A 5 -9.68 -18.55 69.45
N VAL A 6 -9.70 -18.90 68.17
CA VAL A 6 -8.47 -19.31 67.45
C VAL A 6 -7.73 -18.08 67.00
N TYR A 7 -6.43 -18.02 67.40
CA TYR A 7 -5.54 -16.94 67.04
C TYR A 7 -4.48 -17.41 66.00
N LYS A 8 -4.22 -16.56 65.02
CA LYS A 8 -3.13 -16.75 64.08
C LYS A 8 -1.81 -16.33 64.76
N ARG A 9 -0.90 -17.24 65.02
CA ARG A 9 0.37 -16.92 65.65
C ARG A 9 1.48 -16.56 64.65
N GLN A 10 1.56 -17.31 63.55
CA GLN A 10 2.62 -17.13 62.56
C GLN A 10 2.10 -17.58 61.19
N MET A 11 2.63 -16.96 60.13
CA MET A 11 2.46 -17.39 58.74
C MET A 11 3.84 -17.52 58.11
N TYR A 12 4.00 -18.54 57.29
CA TYR A 12 5.21 -18.76 56.50
C TYR A 12 4.87 -18.85 55.01
N ILE A 13 5.73 -18.25 54.21
CA ILE A 13 5.70 -18.34 52.74
C ILE A 13 7.11 -18.76 52.34
N ARG A 14 7.26 -19.85 51.58
CA ARG A 14 8.59 -20.40 51.20
C ARG A 14 9.52 -20.56 52.42
N ASP A 15 8.99 -21.08 53.52
CA ASP A 15 9.70 -21.25 54.77
C ASP A 15 10.21 -19.96 55.44
N GLN A 16 9.87 -18.80 54.94
CA GLN A 16 10.15 -17.51 55.53
C GLN A 16 8.97 -17.01 56.36
N LYS A 17 9.23 -16.58 57.59
CA LYS A 17 8.21 -16.01 58.46
C LYS A 17 7.71 -14.69 57.90
N VAL A 18 6.40 -14.55 57.75
CA VAL A 18 5.75 -13.33 57.31
C VAL A 18 5.78 -12.27 58.40
N THR A 19 6.25 -11.09 58.04
CA THR A 19 6.25 -9.87 58.84
C THR A 19 5.50 -8.78 58.09
N MET A 20 5.26 -7.60 58.70
CA MET A 20 4.64 -6.46 58.05
C MET A 20 5.44 -5.92 56.86
N GLU A 21 6.73 -6.22 56.76
CA GLU A 21 7.61 -5.82 55.66
C GLU A 21 7.70 -6.86 54.54
N THR A 22 7.20 -8.08 54.81
CA THR A 22 7.27 -9.18 53.84
C THR A 22 6.44 -8.84 52.62
N ARG A 23 7.07 -8.96 51.43
CA ARG A 23 6.43 -8.77 50.14
C ARG A 23 6.31 -10.09 49.38
N SER A 24 5.19 -10.23 48.67
CA SER A 24 4.98 -11.29 47.71
C SER A 24 4.74 -10.64 46.35
N GLY A 25 5.69 -10.77 45.43
CA GLY A 25 5.72 -9.96 44.19
C GLY A 25 5.85 -8.46 44.53
N ASN A 26 4.97 -7.64 43.96
CA ASN A 26 5.01 -6.19 44.14
C ASN A 26 4.16 -5.66 45.32
N LYS A 27 3.42 -6.55 46.01
CA LYS A 27 2.51 -6.15 47.11
C LYS A 27 3.02 -6.66 48.44
N ARG A 28 2.65 -5.96 49.52
CA ARG A 28 2.85 -6.48 50.90
C ARG A 28 1.90 -7.64 51.11
N VAL A 29 2.38 -8.65 51.81
CA VAL A 29 1.55 -9.83 52.18
C VAL A 29 0.45 -9.43 53.11
N VAL A 30 0.75 -8.59 54.11
CA VAL A 30 -0.17 -8.05 55.11
C VAL A 30 0.04 -6.55 55.29
N ASP A 31 -1.04 -5.82 55.56
CA ASP A 31 -0.98 -4.38 55.80
C ASP A 31 -1.06 -4.03 57.30
N THR A 32 -1.37 -5.00 58.15
CA THR A 32 -1.48 -4.88 59.62
C THR A 32 -0.72 -6.00 60.32
N GLU A 33 -0.61 -5.94 61.61
CA GLU A 33 -0.05 -7.05 62.38
C GLU A 33 -0.77 -8.38 62.10
N LEU A 34 -0.03 -9.46 61.99
CA LEU A 34 -0.51 -10.77 61.53
C LEU A 34 -1.68 -11.30 62.36
N VAL A 35 -1.70 -10.97 63.68
CA VAL A 35 -2.80 -11.37 64.59
C VAL A 35 -4.14 -10.72 64.20
N HIS A 36 -4.08 -9.49 63.73
CA HIS A 36 -5.27 -8.69 63.35
C HIS A 36 -5.56 -8.70 61.85
N ALA A 37 -4.65 -9.25 61.05
CA ALA A 37 -4.80 -9.25 59.59
C ALA A 37 -5.90 -10.22 59.15
N ASP A 38 -6.91 -9.71 58.43
CA ASP A 38 -7.99 -10.51 57.85
C ASP A 38 -7.88 -10.74 56.34
N CYS A 39 -6.83 -10.14 55.73
CA CYS A 39 -6.55 -10.28 54.31
C CYS A 39 -5.04 -10.48 54.06
N PHE A 40 -4.71 -11.46 53.21
CA PHE A 40 -3.34 -11.80 52.84
C PHE A 40 -3.23 -11.75 51.31
N ASN A 41 -2.27 -10.97 50.79
CA ASN A 41 -2.00 -10.87 49.38
C ASN A 41 -0.80 -11.74 49.01
N LEU A 42 -1.00 -12.74 48.16
CA LEU A 42 0.05 -13.65 47.69
C LEU A 42 0.25 -13.45 46.19
N SER A 43 1.48 -13.49 45.74
CA SER A 43 1.79 -13.59 44.31
C SER A 43 1.52 -15.03 43.84
N TYR A 44 1.19 -15.19 42.55
CA TYR A 44 1.08 -16.52 41.93
C TYR A 44 2.36 -17.38 42.11
N MET A 45 3.52 -16.76 42.35
CA MET A 45 4.77 -17.46 42.63
C MET A 45 4.86 -17.97 44.07
N ASP A 46 4.12 -17.34 44.99
CA ASP A 46 4.12 -17.62 46.43
C ASP A 46 2.83 -18.31 46.85
N ASN A 47 2.36 -19.22 46.03
CA ASN A 47 1.06 -19.90 46.14
C ASN A 47 1.06 -21.06 47.14
N THR A 48 2.10 -21.20 47.93
CA THR A 48 2.23 -22.15 49.05
C THR A 48 2.43 -21.39 50.32
N PHE A 49 1.58 -21.65 51.31
CA PHE A 49 1.69 -20.99 52.61
C PHE A 49 1.37 -21.94 53.76
N VAL A 50 1.86 -21.59 54.91
CA VAL A 50 1.63 -22.30 56.17
C VAL A 50 1.14 -21.31 57.22
N PHE A 51 -0.01 -21.59 57.83
CA PHE A 51 -0.48 -20.90 59.01
C PHE A 51 -0.22 -21.72 60.26
N MET A 52 0.36 -21.11 61.27
CA MET A 52 0.41 -21.66 62.64
C MET A 52 -0.68 -20.99 63.47
N VAL A 53 -1.57 -21.81 63.98
CA VAL A 53 -2.73 -21.38 64.77
C VAL A 53 -2.61 -21.84 66.21
N SER A 54 -3.25 -21.17 67.13
CA SER A 54 -3.26 -21.59 68.54
C SER A 54 -4.52 -21.08 69.19
N THR A 55 -5.10 -21.87 70.13
CA THR A 55 -6.00 -21.40 71.12
C THR A 55 -5.23 -20.86 72.33
N MET A 56 -5.75 -19.86 73.01
CA MET A 56 -5.15 -19.31 74.24
C MET A 56 -5.41 -20.19 75.49
N ASP A 57 -5.99 -21.37 75.29
CA ASP A 57 -6.18 -22.33 76.42
C ASP A 57 -4.96 -23.19 76.55
N PHE A 58 -4.24 -23.03 77.69
CA PHE A 58 -3.00 -23.72 78.02
C PHE A 58 -3.18 -25.03 78.81
N ARG A 59 -4.47 -25.41 79.07
CA ARG A 59 -4.73 -26.55 80.03
C ARG A 59 -4.58 -27.89 79.35
N ASP A 60 -4.84 -27.99 77.99
CA ASP A 60 -4.76 -29.26 77.29
C ASP A 60 -4.31 -29.08 75.80
N ALA A 61 -3.26 -28.31 75.64
CA ALA A 61 -2.74 -27.92 74.33
C ALA A 61 -2.35 -29.11 73.41
N GLY A 62 -2.15 -30.29 73.98
CA GLY A 62 -1.81 -31.51 73.23
C GLY A 62 -2.99 -32.27 72.60
N ASN A 63 -4.24 -31.97 73.02
CA ASN A 63 -5.41 -32.72 72.62
C ASN A 63 -6.33 -31.85 71.67
N VAL A 64 -6.00 -30.56 71.44
CA VAL A 64 -6.78 -29.69 70.61
C VAL A 64 -6.56 -30.04 69.12
N LEU A 65 -7.64 -30.27 68.42
CA LEU A 65 -7.67 -30.46 66.96
C LEU A 65 -8.12 -29.14 66.27
N TYR A 66 -7.53 -28.80 65.15
CA TYR A 66 -7.97 -27.68 64.34
C TYR A 66 -8.67 -28.21 63.13
N GLU A 67 -9.91 -27.78 62.95
CA GLU A 67 -10.68 -28.01 61.71
C GLU A 67 -10.55 -26.78 60.84
N TYR A 68 -10.22 -27.01 59.54
CA TYR A 68 -10.03 -25.93 58.60
C TYR A 68 -10.59 -26.30 57.22
N ARG A 69 -11.10 -25.32 56.51
CA ARG A 69 -11.49 -25.43 55.11
C ARG A 69 -11.12 -24.16 54.35
N LEU A 70 -10.85 -24.31 53.07
CA LEU A 70 -10.64 -23.18 52.17
C LEU A 70 -11.80 -23.15 51.22
N GLU A 71 -12.74 -22.19 51.44
CA GLU A 71 -13.86 -21.96 50.56
C GLU A 71 -13.33 -21.69 49.14
N GLU A 72 -14.04 -22.14 48.09
CA GLU A 72 -13.67 -22.08 46.69
C GLU A 72 -12.55 -23.04 46.27
N PHE A 73 -11.93 -23.78 47.22
CA PHE A 73 -10.95 -24.82 46.96
C PHE A 73 -11.40 -26.18 47.44
N ASN A 74 -11.98 -26.26 48.66
CA ASN A 74 -12.42 -27.51 49.28
C ASN A 74 -13.71 -27.30 50.11
N GLU A 75 -14.76 -28.06 49.85
CA GLU A 75 -16.01 -27.92 50.56
C GLU A 75 -15.98 -28.62 51.94
N ASN A 76 -15.14 -29.64 52.08
CA ASN A 76 -15.07 -30.44 53.30
C ASN A 76 -14.09 -29.84 54.31
N TRP A 77 -14.44 -30.00 55.60
CA TRP A 77 -13.53 -29.66 56.70
C TRP A 77 -12.42 -30.70 56.80
N ASN A 78 -11.17 -30.22 56.73
CA ASN A 78 -9.99 -31.00 57.02
C ASN A 78 -9.69 -30.88 58.54
N LYS A 79 -9.01 -31.91 59.09
CA LYS A 79 -8.61 -31.91 60.52
C LYS A 79 -7.12 -32.07 60.62
N THR A 80 -6.51 -31.36 61.59
CA THR A 80 -5.12 -31.58 61.98
C THR A 80 -5.00 -32.82 62.86
N GLN A 81 -3.79 -33.33 63.07
CA GLN A 81 -3.56 -34.33 64.11
C GLN A 81 -3.62 -33.68 65.49
N PRO A 82 -3.90 -34.48 66.56
CA PRO A 82 -3.83 -33.95 67.92
C PRO A 82 -2.47 -33.31 68.24
N GLY A 83 -2.51 -32.09 68.73
CA GLY A 83 -1.31 -31.31 69.03
C GLY A 83 -0.62 -30.64 67.83
N GLU A 84 -1.07 -30.92 66.60
CA GLU A 84 -0.56 -30.25 65.41
C GLU A 84 -1.32 -28.94 65.21
N ASN A 85 -0.59 -27.83 65.12
CA ASN A 85 -1.11 -26.49 64.98
C ASN A 85 -0.80 -25.85 63.59
N ARG A 86 -0.38 -26.70 62.62
CA ARG A 86 0.10 -26.28 61.30
C ARG A 86 -0.95 -26.58 60.23
N ILE A 87 -1.41 -25.52 59.54
CA ILE A 87 -2.34 -25.61 58.39
C ILE A 87 -1.55 -25.23 57.16
N GLN A 88 -1.46 -26.12 56.16
CA GLN A 88 -0.66 -25.92 54.97
C GLN A 88 -1.49 -26.12 53.71
N TYR A 89 -1.33 -25.19 52.74
CA TYR A 89 -1.88 -25.27 51.39
C TYR A 89 -0.77 -25.09 50.35
N HIS A 90 -0.88 -25.87 49.29
CA HIS A 90 0.09 -25.88 48.21
C HIS A 90 -0.60 -25.57 46.87
N HIS A 91 0.11 -24.85 46.00
CA HIS A 91 -0.26 -24.65 44.58
C HIS A 91 -1.65 -24.06 44.37
N LEU A 92 -2.01 -23.03 45.11
CA LEU A 92 -3.26 -22.31 44.92
C LEU A 92 -3.23 -21.57 43.56
N ALA A 93 -4.28 -21.73 42.78
CA ALA A 93 -4.46 -20.95 41.58
C ALA A 93 -4.70 -19.46 41.89
N PRO A 94 -4.44 -18.54 40.97
CA PRO A 94 -4.81 -17.14 41.14
C PRO A 94 -6.33 -17.00 41.38
N GLY A 95 -6.70 -16.30 42.46
CA GLY A 95 -8.09 -16.15 42.85
C GLY A 95 -8.25 -15.59 44.26
N ASN A 96 -9.48 -15.50 44.73
CA ASN A 96 -9.83 -15.10 46.09
C ASN A 96 -10.31 -16.32 46.84
N TYR A 97 -9.80 -16.55 48.00
CA TYR A 97 -10.13 -17.67 48.85
C TYR A 97 -10.44 -17.20 50.27
N THR A 98 -11.31 -17.91 50.95
CA THR A 98 -11.63 -17.66 52.35
C THR A 98 -11.25 -18.89 53.17
N LEU A 99 -10.17 -18.79 53.95
CA LEU A 99 -9.74 -19.83 54.92
C LEU A 99 -10.59 -19.70 56.19
N GLN A 100 -11.35 -20.71 56.50
CA GLN A 100 -12.12 -20.84 57.76
C GLN A 100 -11.39 -21.82 58.66
N ILE A 101 -11.27 -21.43 59.94
CA ILE A 101 -10.57 -22.22 60.96
C ILE A 101 -11.42 -22.23 62.22
N ARG A 102 -11.52 -23.41 62.87
CA ARG A 102 -12.09 -23.54 64.22
C ARG A 102 -11.30 -24.61 65.02
N ALA A 103 -11.29 -24.45 66.29
CA ALA A 103 -10.76 -25.49 67.20
C ALA A 103 -11.86 -26.46 67.60
N CYS A 104 -11.50 -27.72 67.79
CA CYS A 104 -12.38 -28.78 68.23
C CYS A 104 -11.68 -29.56 69.34
N GLU A 105 -12.37 -29.73 70.48
CA GLU A 105 -11.91 -30.51 71.62
C GLU A 105 -13.13 -31.22 72.25
N ASN A 106 -13.04 -32.53 72.40
CA ASN A 106 -14.09 -33.33 73.03
C ASN A 106 -15.52 -33.08 72.50
N GLY A 107 -15.64 -32.75 71.17
CA GLY A 107 -16.91 -32.47 70.52
C GLY A 107 -17.42 -31.02 70.66
N PHE A 108 -16.72 -30.16 71.32
CA PHE A 108 -17.01 -28.72 71.38
C PHE A 108 -16.21 -27.99 70.28
N HIS A 109 -16.85 -27.01 69.63
CA HIS A 109 -16.24 -26.18 68.58
C HIS A 109 -16.09 -24.75 69.02
N SER A 110 -14.95 -24.12 68.70
CA SER A 110 -14.77 -22.68 68.85
C SER A 110 -15.55 -21.91 67.77
N PRO A 111 -15.76 -20.59 67.94
CA PRO A 111 -16.21 -19.74 66.87
C PRO A 111 -15.33 -19.88 65.61
N ILE A 112 -15.92 -19.77 64.42
CA ILE A 112 -15.20 -19.84 63.16
C ILE A 112 -14.45 -18.53 62.93
N ARG A 113 -13.14 -18.62 62.68
CA ARG A 113 -12.32 -17.50 62.25
C ARG A 113 -12.10 -17.59 60.74
N SER A 114 -12.49 -16.52 60.03
CA SER A 114 -12.33 -16.42 58.56
C SER A 114 -11.19 -15.51 58.19
N VAL A 115 -10.41 -15.90 57.21
CA VAL A 115 -9.23 -15.18 56.70
C VAL A 115 -9.29 -15.17 55.18
N ARG A 116 -9.27 -14.00 54.58
CA ARG A 116 -9.23 -13.84 53.12
C ARG A 116 -7.82 -13.96 52.58
N ILE A 117 -7.65 -14.74 51.53
CA ILE A 117 -6.39 -14.95 50.83
C ILE A 117 -6.61 -14.59 49.37
N HIS A 118 -5.88 -13.58 48.90
CA HIS A 118 -5.94 -13.13 47.54
C HIS A 118 -4.65 -13.51 46.80
N VAL A 119 -4.74 -14.47 45.87
CA VAL A 119 -3.60 -14.88 45.03
C VAL A 119 -3.65 -14.07 43.72
N ILE A 120 -2.69 -13.18 43.57
CA ILE A 120 -2.62 -12.21 42.44
C ILE A 120 -2.16 -12.95 41.19
N PRO A 121 -2.90 -12.82 40.08
CA PRO A 121 -2.49 -13.43 38.82
C PRO A 121 -1.22 -12.79 38.26
N PRO A 122 -0.47 -13.52 37.40
CA PRO A 122 0.68 -12.96 36.68
C PRO A 122 0.26 -11.84 35.74
N TRP A 123 1.17 -10.90 35.47
CA TRP A 123 0.89 -9.70 34.67
C TRP A 123 0.31 -10.00 33.27
N TYR A 124 0.74 -11.11 32.64
CA TYR A 124 0.28 -11.53 31.31
C TYR A 124 -1.16 -12.08 31.30
N LEU A 125 -1.74 -12.41 32.44
CA LEU A 125 -3.16 -12.78 32.62
C LEU A 125 -4.00 -11.61 33.13
N SER A 126 -3.42 -10.45 33.39
CA SER A 126 -4.12 -9.27 33.82
C SER A 126 -5.12 -8.79 32.76
N THR A 127 -6.15 -8.08 33.18
CA THR A 127 -7.17 -7.52 32.28
C THR A 127 -6.53 -6.61 31.22
N GLY A 128 -5.50 -5.83 31.60
CA GLY A 128 -4.77 -4.99 30.67
C GLY A 128 -4.02 -5.80 29.60
N ALA A 129 -3.36 -6.90 29.96
CA ALA A 129 -2.66 -7.77 29.02
C ALA A 129 -3.64 -8.42 28.01
N LYS A 130 -4.82 -8.85 28.48
CA LYS A 130 -5.88 -9.40 27.60
C LYS A 130 -6.35 -8.39 26.56
N ILE A 131 -6.52 -7.13 26.96
CA ILE A 131 -6.90 -6.05 26.03
C ILE A 131 -5.81 -5.85 24.97
N VAL A 132 -4.53 -5.83 25.39
CA VAL A 132 -3.39 -5.71 24.44
C VAL A 132 -3.37 -6.87 23.45
N TYR A 133 -3.59 -8.10 23.89
CA TYR A 133 -3.65 -9.27 22.99
C TYR A 133 -4.76 -9.16 21.97
N ILE A 134 -5.96 -8.72 22.39
CA ILE A 134 -7.08 -8.51 21.47
C ILE A 134 -6.73 -7.44 20.43
N LEU A 135 -6.12 -6.32 20.84
CA LEU A 135 -5.69 -5.26 19.92
C LEU A 135 -4.64 -5.75 18.93
N LEU A 136 -3.67 -6.57 19.38
CA LEU A 136 -2.66 -7.17 18.49
C LEU A 136 -3.30 -8.09 17.44
N VAL A 137 -4.28 -8.92 17.82
CA VAL A 137 -4.99 -9.80 16.88
C VAL A 137 -5.79 -8.99 15.87
N ILE A 138 -6.47 -7.91 16.29
CA ILE A 138 -7.20 -7.02 15.40
C ILE A 138 -6.23 -6.33 14.41
N CYS A 139 -5.10 -5.82 14.90
CA CYS A 139 -4.09 -5.18 14.06
C CYS A 139 -3.49 -6.17 13.04
N ALA A 140 -3.15 -7.38 13.46
CA ALA A 140 -2.63 -8.42 12.56
C ALA A 140 -3.67 -8.81 11.49
N SER A 141 -4.94 -8.96 11.89
CA SER A 141 -6.03 -9.27 10.95
C SER A 141 -6.24 -8.14 9.93
N TYR A 142 -6.15 -6.89 10.37
CA TYR A 142 -6.25 -5.73 9.47
C TYR A 142 -5.09 -5.67 8.47
N LEU A 143 -3.86 -5.92 8.92
CA LEU A 143 -2.68 -6.00 8.05
C LEU A 143 -2.83 -7.12 7.01
N LEU A 144 -3.22 -8.31 7.42
CA LEU A 144 -3.47 -9.43 6.50
C LEU A 144 -4.57 -9.11 5.49
N TYR A 145 -5.66 -8.47 5.93
CA TYR A 145 -6.74 -8.04 5.05
C TYR A 145 -6.26 -7.00 4.01
N THR A 146 -5.45 -6.02 4.41
CA THR A 146 -4.94 -5.00 3.48
C THR A 146 -3.98 -5.60 2.44
N VAL A 147 -3.11 -6.53 2.85
CA VAL A 147 -2.21 -7.26 1.94
C VAL A 147 -3.02 -8.13 0.97
N TYR A 148 -4.01 -8.86 1.47
CA TYR A 148 -4.89 -9.68 0.63
C TYR A 148 -5.67 -8.83 -0.39
N ARG A 149 -6.21 -7.69 0.04
CA ARG A 149 -6.92 -6.76 -0.87
C ARG A 149 -6.02 -6.23 -1.99
N ARG A 150 -4.77 -5.85 -1.66
CA ARG A 150 -3.80 -5.38 -2.67
C ARG A 150 -3.51 -6.45 -3.70
N LYS A 151 -3.17 -7.67 -3.27
CA LYS A 151 -2.92 -8.80 -4.19
C LYS A 151 -4.13 -9.08 -5.10
N LYS A 152 -5.34 -9.09 -4.54
CA LYS A 152 -6.55 -9.33 -5.33
C LYS A 152 -6.83 -8.23 -6.36
N GLN A 153 -6.53 -6.96 -6.03
CA GLN A 153 -6.65 -5.86 -7.00
C GLN A 153 -5.62 -5.97 -8.12
N GLU A 154 -4.40 -6.38 -7.80
CA GLU A 154 -3.34 -6.65 -8.79
C GLU A 154 -3.75 -7.79 -9.74
N GLU A 155 -4.23 -8.92 -9.22
CA GLU A 155 -4.72 -10.06 -10.01
C GLU A 155 -5.86 -9.66 -10.95
N ILE A 156 -6.85 -8.90 -10.45
CA ILE A 156 -7.97 -8.40 -11.28
C ILE A 156 -7.46 -7.46 -12.37
N SER A 157 -6.50 -6.59 -12.05
CA SER A 157 -5.87 -5.69 -13.02
C SER A 157 -5.12 -6.47 -14.09
N GLU A 158 -4.38 -7.52 -13.70
CA GLU A 158 -3.65 -8.40 -14.62
C GLU A 158 -4.59 -9.19 -15.53
N MET A 159 -5.65 -9.78 -14.98
CA MET A 159 -6.66 -10.51 -15.78
C MET A 159 -7.35 -9.61 -16.80
N LYS A 160 -7.78 -8.41 -16.39
CA LYS A 160 -8.36 -7.43 -17.31
C LYS A 160 -7.40 -7.09 -18.45
N LEU A 161 -6.15 -6.90 -18.10
CA LEU A 161 -5.12 -6.54 -19.05
C LEU A 161 -4.81 -7.70 -20.02
N GLN A 162 -4.74 -8.94 -19.53
CA GLN A 162 -4.55 -10.13 -20.36
C GLN A 162 -5.72 -10.34 -21.33
N PHE A 163 -6.93 -10.10 -20.87
CA PHE A 163 -8.13 -10.11 -21.71
C PHE A 163 -8.03 -9.12 -22.88
N PHE A 164 -7.60 -7.87 -22.60
CA PHE A 164 -7.41 -6.86 -23.66
C PHE A 164 -6.34 -7.25 -24.68
N ILE A 165 -5.26 -7.92 -24.27
CA ILE A 165 -4.22 -8.38 -25.19
C ILE A 165 -4.76 -9.47 -26.12
N ASN A 166 -5.45 -10.44 -25.56
CA ASN A 166 -6.01 -11.53 -26.34
C ASN A 166 -7.01 -10.99 -27.37
N ILE A 167 -7.92 -10.10 -26.94
CA ILE A 167 -8.85 -9.44 -27.86
C ILE A 167 -8.10 -8.61 -28.92
N ALA A 168 -7.05 -7.87 -28.54
CA ALA A 168 -6.28 -7.07 -29.48
C ALA A 168 -5.64 -7.95 -30.58
N HIS A 169 -5.10 -9.13 -30.22
CA HIS A 169 -4.57 -10.10 -31.17
C HIS A 169 -5.68 -10.70 -32.06
N GLU A 170 -6.82 -11.08 -31.46
CA GLU A 170 -7.95 -11.65 -32.16
C GLU A 170 -8.65 -10.64 -33.12
N ILE A 171 -8.62 -9.34 -32.80
CA ILE A 171 -9.18 -8.30 -33.70
C ILE A 171 -8.18 -7.89 -34.77
N ARG A 172 -6.86 -7.90 -34.51
CA ARG A 172 -5.86 -7.54 -35.53
C ARG A 172 -5.95 -8.42 -36.76
N SER A 173 -6.12 -9.73 -36.59
CA SER A 173 -6.18 -10.70 -37.68
C SER A 173 -7.29 -10.43 -38.66
N PRO A 174 -8.59 -10.33 -38.29
CA PRO A 174 -9.66 -10.04 -39.22
C PRO A 174 -9.55 -8.63 -39.84
N LEU A 175 -9.04 -7.63 -39.12
CA LEU A 175 -8.82 -6.29 -39.68
C LEU A 175 -7.77 -6.30 -40.80
N THR A 176 -6.69 -7.05 -40.62
CA THR A 176 -5.67 -7.22 -41.67
C THR A 176 -6.25 -7.93 -42.90
N LEU A 177 -7.12 -8.93 -42.66
CA LEU A 177 -7.82 -9.63 -43.75
C LEU A 177 -8.84 -8.74 -44.49
N ILE A 178 -9.38 -7.70 -43.87
CA ILE A 178 -10.27 -6.72 -44.50
C ILE A 178 -9.45 -5.68 -45.31
N LEU A 179 -8.30 -5.23 -44.79
CA LEU A 179 -7.47 -4.23 -45.45
C LEU A 179 -6.95 -4.69 -46.81
N GLY A 180 -6.50 -5.95 -46.93
CA GLY A 180 -5.97 -6.50 -48.17
C GLY A 180 -6.95 -6.45 -49.36
N PRO A 181 -8.18 -7.00 -49.25
CA PRO A 181 -9.22 -6.87 -50.27
C PRO A 181 -9.62 -5.42 -50.56
N LEU A 182 -9.70 -4.55 -49.53
CA LEU A 182 -10.00 -3.12 -49.72
C LEU A 182 -8.96 -2.42 -50.60
N GLU A 183 -7.68 -2.70 -50.38
CA GLU A 183 -6.60 -2.14 -51.21
C GLU A 183 -6.66 -2.62 -52.66
N LYS A 184 -7.06 -3.89 -52.86
CA LYS A 184 -7.28 -4.42 -54.21
C LYS A 184 -8.47 -3.71 -54.88
N LEU A 185 -9.61 -3.56 -54.22
CA LEU A 185 -10.78 -2.89 -54.73
C LEU A 185 -10.51 -1.40 -55.09
N GLN A 186 -9.69 -0.71 -54.28
CA GLN A 186 -9.29 0.67 -54.56
C GLN A 186 -8.46 0.84 -55.84
N ARG A 187 -7.71 -0.20 -56.24
CA ARG A 187 -6.92 -0.21 -57.48
C ARG A 187 -7.77 -0.50 -58.72
N MET A 188 -9.00 -0.97 -58.52
CA MET A 188 -9.94 -1.18 -59.63
C MET A 188 -10.68 0.15 -59.91
N GLN A 189 -11.02 0.43 -61.17
CA GLN A 189 -11.83 1.58 -61.55
C GLN A 189 -13.25 1.37 -61.00
N CYS A 190 -13.56 2.00 -59.86
CA CYS A 190 -14.86 1.98 -59.22
C CYS A 190 -15.55 3.32 -59.42
N GLU A 191 -16.90 3.32 -59.39
CA GLU A 191 -17.67 4.56 -59.35
C GLU A 191 -17.24 5.47 -58.18
N PRO A 192 -17.31 6.80 -58.33
CA PRO A 192 -16.85 7.77 -57.34
C PRO A 192 -17.40 7.55 -55.93
N ASP A 193 -18.69 7.16 -55.82
CA ASP A 193 -19.35 6.91 -54.54
C ASP A 193 -18.85 5.63 -53.86
N VAL A 194 -18.60 4.55 -54.64
CA VAL A 194 -18.01 3.32 -54.14
C VAL A 194 -16.61 3.58 -53.66
N ASN A 195 -15.81 4.36 -54.38
CA ASN A 195 -14.44 4.70 -53.96
C ASN A 195 -14.42 5.50 -52.65
N LYS A 196 -15.36 6.41 -52.44
CA LYS A 196 -15.53 7.16 -51.19
C LYS A 196 -15.89 6.24 -50.01
N MET A 197 -16.77 5.26 -50.22
CA MET A 197 -17.11 4.26 -49.21
C MET A 197 -15.89 3.38 -48.86
N LEU A 198 -15.14 2.91 -49.84
CA LEU A 198 -13.92 2.12 -49.66
C LEU A 198 -12.84 2.89 -48.86
N LEU A 199 -12.66 4.18 -49.18
CA LEU A 199 -11.77 5.07 -48.44
C LEU A 199 -12.19 5.19 -46.95
N THR A 200 -13.50 5.34 -46.71
CA THR A 200 -14.05 5.43 -45.34
C THR A 200 -13.81 4.15 -44.54
N ILE A 201 -14.04 2.99 -45.16
CA ILE A 201 -13.80 1.69 -44.50
C ILE A 201 -12.31 1.51 -44.24
N LYS A 202 -11.42 1.79 -45.19
CA LYS A 202 -9.96 1.73 -45.04
C LYS A 202 -9.49 2.61 -43.90
N TYR A 203 -9.96 3.85 -43.84
CA TYR A 203 -9.64 4.79 -42.79
C TYR A 203 -10.02 4.27 -41.39
N ASN A 204 -11.26 3.79 -41.24
CA ASN A 204 -11.74 3.28 -39.95
C ASN A 204 -11.03 1.99 -39.53
N THR A 205 -10.77 1.07 -40.47
CA THR A 205 -10.02 -0.16 -40.20
C THR A 205 -8.59 0.15 -39.75
N GLY A 206 -7.88 1.05 -40.46
CA GLY A 206 -6.53 1.50 -40.08
C GLY A 206 -6.51 2.17 -38.70
N ARG A 207 -7.55 2.95 -38.40
CA ARG A 207 -7.70 3.60 -37.09
C ARG A 207 -7.85 2.58 -35.97
N ILE A 208 -8.68 1.54 -36.14
CA ILE A 208 -8.83 0.48 -35.14
C ILE A 208 -7.51 -0.27 -34.95
N LEU A 209 -6.81 -0.60 -36.06
CA LEU A 209 -5.52 -1.28 -35.97
C LEU A 209 -4.46 -0.45 -35.22
N ASN A 210 -4.40 0.85 -35.46
CA ASN A 210 -3.50 1.74 -34.75
C ASN A 210 -3.79 1.78 -33.24
N LEU A 211 -5.08 1.85 -32.85
CA LEU A 211 -5.49 1.79 -31.43
C LEU A 211 -5.07 0.52 -30.72
N ILE A 212 -5.26 -0.61 -31.41
CA ILE A 212 -4.83 -1.92 -30.89
C ILE A 212 -3.31 -1.93 -30.65
N ASN A 213 -2.54 -1.41 -31.63
CA ASN A 213 -1.09 -1.34 -31.51
C ASN A 213 -0.65 -0.44 -30.37
N GLN A 214 -1.27 0.74 -30.17
CA GLN A 214 -0.99 1.62 -29.04
C GLN A 214 -1.28 0.93 -27.69
N LEU A 215 -2.37 0.16 -27.61
CA LEU A 215 -2.73 -0.56 -26.40
C LEU A 215 -1.72 -1.68 -26.09
N LEU A 216 -1.23 -2.39 -27.10
CA LEU A 216 -0.17 -3.38 -26.97
C LEU A 216 1.18 -2.74 -26.57
N ASP A 217 1.52 -1.57 -27.13
CA ASP A 217 2.75 -0.85 -26.76
C ASP A 217 2.72 -0.42 -25.28
N VAL A 218 1.61 0.17 -24.83
CA VAL A 218 1.41 0.49 -23.39
C VAL A 218 1.61 -0.74 -22.53
N ARG A 219 1.08 -1.89 -22.97
CA ARG A 219 1.23 -3.15 -22.23
C ARG A 219 2.67 -3.64 -22.15
N LYS A 220 3.41 -3.60 -23.26
CA LYS A 220 4.83 -3.99 -23.29
C LYS A 220 5.64 -3.11 -22.34
N ILE A 221 5.32 -1.83 -22.27
CA ILE A 221 5.98 -0.88 -21.37
C ILE A 221 5.67 -1.24 -19.90
N ASP A 222 4.41 -1.51 -19.57
CA ASP A 222 4.00 -1.86 -18.20
C ASP A 222 4.69 -3.11 -17.67
N LYS A 223 4.95 -4.09 -18.56
CA LYS A 223 5.65 -5.32 -18.20
C LYS A 223 7.18 -5.19 -18.24
N GLY A 224 7.72 -4.02 -18.56
CA GLY A 224 9.15 -3.85 -18.77
C GLY A 224 9.71 -4.63 -19.97
N GLN A 225 8.83 -5.03 -20.92
CA GLN A 225 9.19 -5.86 -22.08
C GLN A 225 9.45 -5.03 -23.35
N MET A 226 9.43 -3.70 -23.26
CA MET A 226 9.70 -2.83 -24.39
C MET A 226 11.16 -2.40 -24.35
N PRO A 227 12.03 -2.98 -25.20
CA PRO A 227 13.42 -2.52 -25.29
C PRO A 227 13.44 -1.14 -25.93
N ILE A 228 14.28 -0.25 -25.46
CA ILE A 228 14.58 1.04 -26.07
C ILE A 228 15.97 0.94 -26.68
N LEU A 229 16.03 1.10 -27.99
CA LEU A 229 17.28 1.07 -28.77
C LEU A 229 17.65 2.50 -29.15
N CYS A 230 18.33 3.18 -28.23
CA CYS A 230 18.78 4.55 -28.50
C CYS A 230 19.96 4.58 -29.46
N GLU A 231 19.89 5.50 -30.41
CA GLU A 231 20.97 5.85 -31.31
C GLU A 231 21.14 7.37 -31.36
N GLU A 232 22.27 7.82 -31.89
CA GLU A 232 22.57 9.24 -32.04
C GLU A 232 21.78 9.83 -33.21
N VAL A 233 20.90 10.77 -32.94
CA VAL A 233 19.95 11.35 -33.91
C VAL A 233 20.15 12.86 -34.00
N ASP A 234 20.23 13.37 -35.24
CA ASP A 234 20.04 14.81 -35.52
C ASP A 234 18.57 15.16 -35.47
N ILE A 235 18.15 15.80 -34.37
CA ILE A 235 16.74 16.11 -34.13
C ILE A 235 16.13 17.04 -35.16
N ARG A 236 16.95 17.91 -35.80
CA ARG A 236 16.47 18.81 -36.87
C ARG A 236 16.04 18.01 -38.08
N SER A 237 16.88 17.10 -38.56
CA SER A 237 16.56 16.24 -39.71
C SER A 237 15.38 15.35 -39.40
N PHE A 238 15.35 14.74 -38.22
CA PHE A 238 14.27 13.86 -37.75
C PHE A 238 12.91 14.57 -37.71
N VAL A 239 12.83 15.77 -37.13
CA VAL A 239 11.58 16.56 -37.13
C VAL A 239 11.15 16.98 -38.53
N ASN A 240 12.10 17.41 -39.37
CA ASN A 240 11.76 17.83 -40.74
C ASN A 240 11.22 16.68 -41.59
N GLU A 241 11.81 15.48 -41.49
CA GLU A 241 11.30 14.29 -42.20
C GLU A 241 9.89 13.94 -41.72
N LEU A 242 9.64 13.99 -40.41
CA LEU A 242 8.31 13.76 -39.87
C LEU A 242 7.27 14.77 -40.39
N LEU A 243 7.63 16.06 -40.48
CA LEU A 243 6.73 17.11 -40.95
C LEU A 243 6.32 16.95 -42.42
N LEU A 244 7.13 16.29 -43.25
CA LEU A 244 6.74 16.00 -44.62
C LEU A 244 5.43 15.20 -44.70
N VAL A 245 5.21 14.28 -43.76
CA VAL A 245 3.98 13.48 -43.69
C VAL A 245 2.75 14.36 -43.42
N PHE A 246 2.93 15.46 -42.67
CA PHE A 246 1.82 16.35 -42.29
C PHE A 246 1.62 17.52 -43.25
N THR A 247 2.48 17.73 -44.25
CA THR A 247 2.43 18.88 -45.19
C THR A 247 1.12 18.95 -45.95
N GLU A 248 0.64 17.83 -46.47
CA GLU A 248 -0.63 17.81 -47.25
C GLU A 248 -1.83 18.05 -46.34
N GLN A 249 -1.81 17.52 -45.12
CA GLN A 249 -2.86 17.77 -44.12
C GLN A 249 -2.89 19.25 -43.70
N ALA A 250 -1.74 19.89 -43.56
CA ALA A 250 -1.61 21.32 -43.27
C ALA A 250 -2.21 22.15 -44.43
N ARG A 251 -1.89 21.80 -45.69
CA ARG A 251 -2.40 22.45 -46.85
C ARG A 251 -3.94 22.38 -46.96
N LEU A 252 -4.48 21.17 -46.75
CA LEU A 252 -5.94 20.95 -46.80
C LEU A 252 -6.71 21.71 -45.71
N LYS A 253 -6.16 21.82 -44.50
CA LYS A 253 -6.75 22.56 -43.40
C LYS A 253 -6.34 24.04 -43.33
N LYS A 254 -5.50 24.51 -44.27
CA LYS A 254 -4.92 25.86 -44.28
C LYS A 254 -4.20 26.21 -42.95
N ILE A 255 -3.55 25.23 -42.34
CA ILE A 255 -2.77 25.41 -41.08
C ILE A 255 -1.34 25.76 -41.46
N SER A 256 -0.77 26.79 -40.79
CA SER A 256 0.66 27.15 -40.95
C SER A 256 1.50 26.24 -40.05
N LEU A 257 2.50 25.55 -40.62
CA LEU A 257 3.51 24.79 -39.91
C LEU A 257 4.79 25.61 -39.77
N GLU A 258 5.19 25.90 -38.56
CA GLU A 258 6.40 26.65 -38.26
C GLU A 258 7.40 25.78 -37.51
N THR A 259 8.70 25.93 -37.80
CA THR A 259 9.78 25.29 -37.06
C THR A 259 10.75 26.32 -36.57
N LYS A 260 11.16 26.19 -35.29
CA LYS A 260 12.14 27.08 -34.66
C LYS A 260 13.28 26.23 -34.07
N PHE A 261 14.45 26.32 -34.72
CA PHE A 261 15.64 25.62 -34.30
C PHE A 261 16.77 26.62 -34.06
N PRO A 262 17.57 26.47 -32.99
CA PRO A 262 18.79 27.25 -32.82
C PRO A 262 19.82 26.88 -33.90
N GLU A 263 20.76 27.75 -34.19
CA GLU A 263 21.81 27.51 -35.22
C GLU A 263 22.59 26.23 -34.94
N LYS A 264 22.97 26.01 -33.67
CA LYS A 264 23.68 24.81 -33.22
C LYS A 264 22.78 23.98 -32.31
N LEU A 265 22.46 22.77 -32.74
CA LEU A 265 21.77 21.76 -31.95
C LEU A 265 22.76 20.60 -31.67
N PRO A 266 22.86 20.17 -30.43
CA PRO A 266 23.56 18.92 -30.13
C PRO A 266 22.74 17.73 -30.64
N THR A 267 23.40 16.64 -30.97
CA THR A 267 22.76 15.36 -31.22
C THR A 267 22.14 14.83 -29.93
N VAL A 268 21.11 14.01 -30.06
CA VAL A 268 20.38 13.41 -28.94
C VAL A 268 20.32 11.91 -29.11
N TRP A 269 20.46 11.19 -28.00
CA TRP A 269 20.29 9.75 -27.98
C TRP A 269 18.86 9.37 -27.74
N ILE A 270 18.17 8.91 -28.76
CA ILE A 270 16.76 8.48 -28.71
C ILE A 270 16.57 7.21 -29.53
N ASP A 271 15.52 6.46 -29.24
CA ASP A 271 15.01 5.41 -30.12
C ASP A 271 14.09 6.06 -31.16
N PRO A 272 14.53 6.20 -32.43
CA PRO A 272 13.75 6.94 -33.43
C PRO A 272 12.38 6.33 -33.67
N ASN A 273 12.25 4.99 -33.67
CA ASN A 273 10.99 4.30 -33.92
C ASN A 273 9.94 4.55 -32.84
N ASN A 274 10.40 4.62 -31.58
CA ASN A 274 9.50 4.88 -30.46
C ASN A 274 9.28 6.38 -30.23
N PHE A 275 10.27 7.21 -30.52
CA PHE A 275 10.14 8.66 -30.41
C PHE A 275 9.29 9.26 -31.54
N ASP A 276 9.33 8.67 -32.75
CA ASP A 276 8.41 8.98 -33.83
C ASP A 276 6.94 8.89 -33.39
N LYS A 277 6.58 7.82 -32.68
CA LYS A 277 5.22 7.65 -32.10
C LYS A 277 4.83 8.79 -31.17
N VAL A 278 5.77 9.33 -30.40
CA VAL A 278 5.52 10.47 -29.50
C VAL A 278 5.20 11.71 -30.32
N LEU A 279 6.06 12.08 -31.27
CA LEU A 279 5.85 13.30 -32.08
C LEU A 279 4.61 13.20 -32.96
N VAL A 280 4.35 12.04 -33.60
CA VAL A 280 3.15 11.80 -34.40
C VAL A 280 1.89 11.97 -33.55
N ASN A 281 1.84 11.42 -32.35
CA ASN A 281 0.66 11.59 -31.48
C ASN A 281 0.45 13.06 -31.07
N LEU A 282 1.52 13.78 -30.73
CA LEU A 282 1.42 15.19 -30.33
C LEU A 282 1.00 16.08 -31.53
N LEU A 283 1.60 15.87 -32.70
CA LEU A 283 1.23 16.58 -33.93
C LEU A 283 -0.21 16.28 -34.37
N SER A 284 -0.59 15.00 -34.33
CA SER A 284 -1.98 14.60 -34.65
C SER A 284 -3.00 15.29 -33.74
N ASN A 285 -2.66 15.43 -32.42
CA ASN A 285 -3.48 16.19 -31.49
C ASN A 285 -3.50 17.69 -31.84
N ALA A 286 -2.35 18.29 -32.13
CA ALA A 286 -2.30 19.69 -32.59
C ALA A 286 -3.16 19.93 -33.82
N PHE A 287 -3.03 19.09 -34.86
CA PHE A 287 -3.89 19.18 -36.06
C PHE A 287 -5.36 18.95 -35.77
N LYS A 288 -5.72 18.13 -34.81
CA LYS A 288 -7.09 17.84 -34.42
C LYS A 288 -7.78 19.05 -33.78
N TYR A 289 -7.08 19.78 -32.95
CA TYR A 289 -7.63 20.86 -32.12
C TYR A 289 -7.38 22.26 -32.68
N THR A 290 -6.49 22.42 -33.67
CA THR A 290 -6.22 23.67 -34.35
C THR A 290 -7.34 23.93 -35.40
N PRO A 291 -7.98 25.11 -35.37
CA PRO A 291 -8.95 25.51 -36.40
C PRO A 291 -8.28 25.79 -37.75
N GLU A 292 -9.10 25.95 -38.81
CA GLU A 292 -8.58 26.44 -40.09
C GLU A 292 -7.90 27.81 -39.93
N ASN A 293 -6.83 28.03 -40.70
CA ASN A 293 -5.96 29.19 -40.66
C ASN A 293 -5.20 29.37 -39.33
N GLY A 294 -5.14 28.33 -38.46
CA GLY A 294 -4.33 28.31 -37.25
C GLY A 294 -2.87 28.03 -37.54
N VAL A 295 -2.08 28.06 -36.46
CA VAL A 295 -0.62 27.84 -36.50
C VAL A 295 -0.24 26.69 -35.58
N ILE A 296 0.61 25.79 -36.06
CA ILE A 296 1.29 24.77 -35.26
C ILE A 296 2.77 25.05 -35.35
N CYS A 297 3.42 25.27 -34.20
CA CYS A 297 4.84 25.58 -34.12
C CYS A 297 5.59 24.49 -33.34
N ILE A 298 6.66 23.95 -33.93
CA ILE A 298 7.59 23.04 -33.29
C ILE A 298 8.84 23.84 -32.98
N GLU A 299 9.19 23.91 -31.68
CA GLU A 299 10.37 24.61 -31.24
C GLU A 299 11.29 23.68 -30.48
N VAL A 300 12.58 23.71 -30.83
CA VAL A 300 13.61 22.97 -30.13
C VAL A 300 14.59 23.95 -29.48
N LYS A 301 14.86 23.77 -28.21
CA LYS A 301 15.79 24.60 -27.42
C LYS A 301 16.72 23.71 -26.60
N THR A 302 17.86 24.26 -26.24
CA THR A 302 18.73 23.70 -25.21
C THR A 302 18.57 24.48 -23.93
N GLY A 303 18.29 23.81 -22.82
CA GLY A 303 18.13 24.41 -21.51
C GLY A 303 19.17 23.88 -20.52
N SER A 304 19.33 24.63 -19.43
CA SER A 304 20.13 24.18 -18.28
C SER A 304 19.31 24.33 -17.00
N ASN A 305 19.35 23.30 -16.16
CA ASN A 305 18.70 23.34 -14.84
C ASN A 305 19.76 23.69 -13.77
N PRO A 306 19.81 24.92 -13.25
CA PRO A 306 20.83 25.34 -12.28
C PRO A 306 20.72 24.64 -10.93
N LYS A 307 19.56 23.97 -10.64
CA LYS A 307 19.33 23.25 -9.38
C LYS A 307 19.79 21.78 -9.42
N SER A 308 20.19 21.27 -10.57
CA SER A 308 20.69 19.90 -10.73
C SER A 308 22.21 19.91 -10.87
N SER A 309 22.90 19.01 -10.18
CA SER A 309 24.34 18.79 -10.31
C SER A 309 24.63 17.60 -11.21
N GLY A 310 25.70 17.69 -12.04
CA GLY A 310 26.13 16.61 -12.91
C GLY A 310 25.43 16.55 -14.27
N LEU A 311 25.24 15.34 -14.81
CA LEU A 311 24.68 15.05 -16.15
C LEU A 311 23.25 15.58 -16.38
N LEU A 312 22.54 15.89 -15.31
CA LEU A 312 21.15 16.42 -15.33
C LEU A 312 21.10 17.94 -15.57
N GLN A 313 22.23 18.61 -15.73
CA GLN A 313 22.26 20.09 -15.89
C GLN A 313 21.77 20.55 -17.26
N LYS A 314 22.01 19.79 -18.33
CA LYS A 314 21.64 20.17 -19.68
C LYS A 314 20.54 19.27 -20.21
N TYR A 315 19.50 19.86 -20.76
CA TYR A 315 18.42 19.13 -21.40
C TYR A 315 18.09 19.77 -22.75
N MET A 316 17.56 18.94 -23.65
CA MET A 316 16.94 19.40 -24.87
C MET A 316 15.44 19.51 -24.62
N GLU A 317 14.89 20.66 -24.91
CA GLU A 317 13.45 20.93 -24.87
C GLU A 317 12.91 20.86 -26.30
N ILE A 318 11.93 19.99 -26.53
CA ILE A 318 11.17 19.93 -27.75
C ILE A 318 9.73 20.31 -27.40
N SER A 319 9.22 21.35 -27.99
CA SER A 319 7.84 21.79 -27.74
C SER A 319 7.02 21.87 -29.01
N ILE A 320 5.78 21.43 -28.92
CA ILE A 320 4.77 21.51 -29.97
C ILE A 320 3.64 22.38 -29.44
N SER A 321 3.46 23.52 -30.05
CA SER A 321 2.42 24.50 -29.68
C SER A 321 1.38 24.64 -30.80
N ASP A 322 0.13 24.76 -30.43
CA ASP A 322 -0.99 24.99 -31.34
C ASP A 322 -1.75 26.27 -30.97
N THR A 323 -2.57 26.76 -31.90
CA THR A 323 -3.49 27.87 -31.68
C THR A 323 -4.94 27.38 -31.56
N GLY A 324 -5.12 26.20 -30.94
CA GLY A 324 -6.41 25.59 -30.71
C GLY A 324 -7.13 26.16 -29.48
N LYS A 325 -8.13 25.44 -29.00
CA LYS A 325 -8.97 25.87 -27.87
C LYS A 325 -8.25 25.84 -26.50
N GLY A 326 -7.05 25.25 -26.45
CA GLY A 326 -6.35 25.00 -25.18
C GLY A 326 -6.98 23.89 -24.35
N VAL A 327 -6.48 23.71 -23.11
CA VAL A 327 -6.94 22.70 -22.16
C VAL A 327 -7.30 23.39 -20.84
N ASN A 328 -8.36 22.93 -20.18
CA ASN A 328 -8.73 23.46 -18.86
C ASN A 328 -7.57 23.20 -17.86
N GLU A 329 -7.19 24.21 -17.07
CA GLU A 329 -6.08 24.11 -16.10
C GLU A 329 -6.20 22.90 -15.15
N LYS A 330 -7.44 22.60 -14.71
CA LYS A 330 -7.71 21.45 -13.84
C LYS A 330 -7.51 20.09 -14.53
N GLU A 331 -7.48 20.09 -15.85
CA GLU A 331 -7.35 18.89 -16.68
C GLU A 331 -5.92 18.67 -17.19
N LEU A 332 -5.07 19.69 -17.22
CA LEU A 332 -3.69 19.61 -17.73
C LEU A 332 -2.87 18.42 -17.19
N LYS A 333 -3.04 18.08 -15.91
CA LYS A 333 -2.39 16.89 -15.30
C LYS A 333 -3.10 15.59 -15.64
N LYS A 334 -4.39 15.64 -15.97
CA LYS A 334 -5.22 14.46 -16.21
C LYS A 334 -5.18 13.97 -17.64
N ILE A 335 -4.83 14.84 -18.61
CA ILE A 335 -4.81 14.48 -20.05
C ILE A 335 -3.83 13.36 -20.37
N PHE A 336 -2.84 13.08 -19.51
CA PHE A 336 -1.91 11.96 -19.66
C PHE A 336 -2.41 10.67 -18.99
N ASN A 337 -3.55 10.69 -18.27
CA ASN A 337 -4.13 9.50 -17.70
C ASN A 337 -4.74 8.61 -18.79
N ARG A 338 -4.69 7.30 -18.58
CA ARG A 338 -5.29 6.32 -19.50
C ARG A 338 -6.79 6.55 -19.63
N PHE A 339 -7.28 6.49 -20.87
CA PHE A 339 -8.70 6.63 -21.23
C PHE A 339 -9.31 7.98 -20.84
N TYR A 340 -8.48 8.96 -20.48
CA TYR A 340 -8.98 10.29 -20.18
C TYR A 340 -9.36 11.04 -21.46
N GLN A 341 -10.54 11.63 -21.44
CA GLN A 341 -11.08 12.50 -22.49
C GLN A 341 -11.65 13.74 -21.80
N GLY A 342 -11.28 14.94 -22.24
CA GLY A 342 -11.76 16.18 -21.64
C GLY A 342 -13.26 16.40 -21.88
N ASP A 343 -13.90 17.13 -20.97
CA ASP A 343 -15.31 17.49 -21.05
C ASP A 343 -15.57 18.32 -22.35
N GLY A 344 -16.43 17.82 -23.21
CA GLY A 344 -16.78 18.46 -24.52
C GLY A 344 -16.46 17.63 -25.76
N SER A 345 -15.97 16.39 -25.61
CA SER A 345 -15.69 15.50 -26.74
C SER A 345 -16.89 14.66 -27.20
N HIS A 346 -18.13 14.99 -26.80
CA HIS A 346 -19.34 14.24 -27.13
C HIS A 346 -19.85 14.41 -28.60
N THR A 347 -19.12 15.14 -29.41
CA THR A 347 -19.43 15.15 -30.85
C THR A 347 -18.80 13.96 -31.55
N MET A 348 -19.59 13.24 -32.34
CA MET A 348 -19.24 11.98 -33.04
C MET A 348 -17.97 12.04 -33.93
N HIS A 349 -17.37 13.20 -34.15
CA HIS A 349 -16.16 13.38 -34.96
C HIS A 349 -14.84 13.53 -34.14
N SER A 350 -14.89 13.56 -32.80
CA SER A 350 -13.68 13.79 -31.97
C SER A 350 -13.22 12.58 -31.15
N LEU A 351 -13.56 11.37 -31.62
CA LEU A 351 -13.21 10.13 -30.90
C LEU A 351 -11.70 9.84 -30.92
N GLY A 352 -11.01 10.29 -29.88
CA GLY A 352 -9.72 9.69 -29.43
C GLY A 352 -10.00 8.81 -28.25
N PHE A 353 -9.33 7.65 -28.13
CA PHE A 353 -9.56 6.71 -27.02
C PHE A 353 -8.83 7.06 -25.72
N GLY A 354 -8.14 8.21 -25.65
CA GLY A 354 -7.42 8.66 -24.46
C GLY A 354 -6.16 7.83 -24.13
N ILE A 355 -5.59 7.14 -25.12
CA ILE A 355 -4.39 6.29 -24.95
C ILE A 355 -3.13 7.00 -25.44
N GLY A 356 -3.24 7.84 -26.49
CA GLY A 356 -2.08 8.42 -27.17
C GLY A 356 -1.17 9.25 -26.27
N LEU A 357 -1.72 10.18 -25.48
CA LEU A 357 -0.93 11.01 -24.55
C LEU A 357 -0.33 10.21 -23.41
N ASN A 358 -1.03 9.18 -22.91
CA ASN A 358 -0.45 8.27 -21.94
C ASN A 358 0.74 7.49 -22.53
N LEU A 359 0.62 7.00 -23.75
CA LEU A 359 1.72 6.34 -24.46
C LEU A 359 2.91 7.30 -24.64
N CYS A 360 2.67 8.57 -25.01
CA CYS A 360 3.73 9.58 -25.09
C CYS A 360 4.46 9.73 -23.75
N GLN A 361 3.73 9.84 -22.64
CA GLN A 361 4.32 9.97 -21.32
C GLN A 361 5.18 8.75 -20.94
N LEU A 362 4.70 7.55 -21.23
CA LEU A 362 5.43 6.31 -20.96
C LEU A 362 6.70 6.21 -21.82
N LEU A 363 6.61 6.50 -23.12
CA LEU A 363 7.75 6.46 -24.03
C LEU A 363 8.82 7.50 -23.67
N VAL A 364 8.40 8.75 -23.39
CA VAL A 364 9.33 9.80 -22.94
C VAL A 364 10.01 9.41 -21.62
N LYS A 365 9.26 8.79 -20.68
CA LYS A 365 9.85 8.28 -19.45
C LYS A 365 10.87 7.15 -19.68
N LEU A 366 10.64 6.28 -20.64
CA LEU A 366 11.62 5.24 -21.03
C LEU A 366 12.91 5.85 -21.63
N HIS A 367 12.83 7.03 -22.27
CA HIS A 367 13.97 7.82 -22.69
C HIS A 367 14.56 8.70 -21.57
N HIS A 368 14.20 8.44 -20.31
CA HIS A 368 14.61 9.23 -19.13
C HIS A 368 14.23 10.72 -19.22
N GLY A 369 13.21 11.05 -20.03
CA GLY A 369 12.69 12.39 -20.22
C GLY A 369 11.45 12.68 -19.37
N ILE A 370 10.97 13.92 -19.50
CA ILE A 370 9.73 14.41 -18.88
C ILE A 370 8.88 15.04 -19.97
N ILE A 371 7.57 14.76 -19.95
CA ILE A 371 6.59 15.44 -20.80
C ILE A 371 5.52 16.10 -19.94
N PHE A 372 5.13 17.30 -20.29
CA PHE A 372 4.03 18.03 -19.68
C PHE A 372 3.31 18.90 -20.70
N ALA A 373 2.16 19.43 -20.32
CA ALA A 373 1.38 20.36 -21.14
C ALA A 373 1.08 21.63 -20.36
N GLU A 374 1.04 22.73 -21.07
CA GLU A 374 0.69 24.05 -20.54
C GLU A 374 -0.19 24.80 -21.58
N ASN A 375 -1.02 25.70 -21.10
CA ASN A 375 -1.70 26.61 -22.01
C ASN A 375 -0.74 27.73 -22.41
N ARG A 376 -0.87 28.20 -23.63
CA ARG A 376 -0.10 29.35 -24.13
C ARG A 376 -0.51 30.62 -23.36
N THR A 377 0.45 31.48 -23.11
CA THR A 377 0.25 32.77 -22.43
C THR A 377 0.10 33.95 -23.39
N ASP A 378 0.61 33.78 -24.61
CA ASP A 378 0.64 34.80 -25.66
C ASP A 378 -0.62 34.77 -26.56
N THR A 379 -1.19 33.59 -26.75
CA THR A 379 -2.39 33.34 -27.59
C THR A 379 -3.19 32.20 -27.01
N GLN A 380 -4.43 32.01 -27.48
CA GLN A 380 -5.18 30.82 -27.16
C GLN A 380 -4.49 29.57 -27.76
N GLY A 381 -4.42 28.46 -27.01
CA GLY A 381 -3.82 27.23 -27.49
C GLY A 381 -3.16 26.42 -26.39
N CYS A 382 -2.65 25.26 -26.78
CA CYS A 382 -1.91 24.37 -25.90
C CYS A 382 -0.46 24.25 -26.38
N ARG A 383 0.45 23.98 -25.42
CA ARG A 383 1.86 23.68 -25.67
C ARG A 383 2.22 22.40 -24.95
N PHE A 384 2.65 21.42 -25.68
CA PHE A 384 3.24 20.19 -25.14
C PHE A 384 4.75 20.34 -25.13
N VAL A 385 5.37 20.05 -23.99
CA VAL A 385 6.80 20.23 -23.77
C VAL A 385 7.42 18.90 -23.38
N ILE A 386 8.49 18.52 -24.07
CA ILE A 386 9.29 17.33 -23.80
C ILE A 386 10.70 17.80 -23.40
N HIS A 387 11.16 17.38 -22.23
CA HIS A 387 12.55 17.52 -21.82
C HIS A 387 13.24 16.18 -21.94
N LEU A 388 14.27 16.13 -22.79
CA LEU A 388 15.19 14.98 -22.90
C LEU A 388 16.51 15.34 -22.25
N LEU A 389 17.06 14.44 -21.46
CA LEU A 389 18.39 14.62 -20.90
C LEU A 389 19.41 14.60 -22.05
N SER A 390 20.19 15.66 -22.17
CA SER A 390 21.24 15.74 -23.16
C SER A 390 22.44 14.94 -22.67
N LEU A 391 22.62 13.72 -23.19
CA LEU A 391 23.77 12.86 -22.92
C LEU A 391 25.00 13.34 -23.74
N ILE A 392 25.38 14.60 -23.60
CA ILE A 392 26.56 15.15 -24.28
C ILE A 392 27.88 14.50 -23.80
N HIS A 393 27.86 13.66 -22.76
CA HIS A 393 29.05 13.01 -22.19
C HIS A 393 28.78 11.58 -21.71
N ILE A 394 28.26 10.70 -22.57
CA ILE A 394 28.49 9.27 -22.39
C ILE A 394 29.34 8.82 -23.58
N SER A 395 30.64 9.04 -23.46
CA SER A 395 31.62 8.23 -24.16
C SER A 395 31.57 6.85 -23.53
N GLU A 396 31.18 5.87 -24.31
CA GLU A 396 31.05 4.44 -24.10
C GLU A 396 29.64 3.94 -23.72
N PRO A 397 29.10 3.05 -24.55
CA PRO A 397 27.93 2.28 -24.15
C PRO A 397 28.33 1.34 -23.02
N THR A 398 27.96 1.66 -21.81
CA THR A 398 28.04 0.70 -20.70
C THR A 398 27.16 -0.48 -21.07
N ARG A 399 27.76 -1.59 -21.51
CA ARG A 399 27.14 -2.92 -21.49
C ARG A 399 26.78 -3.24 -20.07
N GLN A 400 25.55 -2.88 -19.68
CA GLN A 400 24.93 -3.33 -18.44
C GLN A 400 23.47 -3.65 -18.70
N ALA A 401 23.25 -4.70 -19.44
CA ALA A 401 22.01 -5.43 -19.46
C ALA A 401 22.31 -6.92 -19.41
N GLU A 402 23.15 -7.31 -18.50
CA GLU A 402 23.26 -8.69 -18.00
C GLU A 402 23.62 -8.55 -16.52
N ILE A 403 22.61 -8.60 -15.65
CA ILE A 403 22.68 -9.24 -14.33
C ILE A 403 21.25 -9.17 -13.75
N SER A 404 20.65 -10.40 -13.67
CA SER A 404 19.56 -10.92 -12.84
C SER A 404 18.22 -10.21 -12.83
#